data_faf10c7dbaf43451031b348189441191
#
_entry.id   faf10c7dbaf43451031b348189441191
#
_cell.length_a   1.000
_cell.length_b   1.000
_cell.length_c   1.000
_cell.angle_alpha   90.00
_cell.angle_beta   90.00
_cell.angle_gamma   90.00
#
_symmetry.space_group_name_H-M   'P 1'
#
loop_
_entity.id
_entity.type
_entity.pdbx_description
1 polymer ?
#
loop_
_entity_poly.entity_id
_entity_poly.type
_entity_poly.pdbx_seq_one_letter_code
_entity_poly.pdbx_strand_id
1 'polypeptide(L)'
;VTDVPRSIPDVLTRRKVLEQVMKIFDPLGFLSPFLLSAKQHLRETWTYKLTWDESLPATLHKKWVDFFSHLADVSTLEYDRCLKPEDAVGNPTLVIFCDGSDLAYGTAVFVRWELSTGLYWSRLVFAKNRIVPLKRISTPQMELNGAVLAKRAKKVAESEMRYDFGQVIYLTDSEIVLSMLNKLSTRFRLYEGVRIGEIQAACKGDLTEWNWVEGKQNIADWLTRPKTPKEISADSIWYNGPAFLSQPIDQWPIKSYGQINSAEILPGEKSLAAEVTSKIEPIIDYTRFSSHSKLVWTMAKVLSICRKRKFKYGRDENITTDIVQEAKEIIIRDVQATMTDLDTASKGKYKQLKPTKNDKGLWVLGARLSSYNPMG
;
A
#
# COMPACT_ATOMS: atom_id res chain seq x y z
N VAL A 1 4.19 28.66 -9.26
CA VAL A 1 4.49 28.05 -7.98
C VAL A 1 4.28 29.06 -6.86
N THR A 2 3.27 28.93 -6.06
CA THR A 2 3.14 28.92 -4.62
C THR A 2 3.60 30.17 -3.86
N ASP A 3 2.73 30.64 -2.98
CA ASP A 3 3.12 31.56 -1.91
C ASP A 3 4.16 30.88 -1.00
N VAL A 4 5.40 31.13 -1.30
CA VAL A 4 6.52 30.70 -0.46
C VAL A 4 6.62 31.70 0.70
N PRO A 5 6.79 31.24 1.96
CA PRO A 5 6.95 32.15 3.09
C PRO A 5 8.10 33.11 2.87
N ARG A 6 7.81 34.42 2.91
CA ARG A 6 8.81 35.50 2.68
C ARG A 6 9.61 35.89 3.91
N SER A 7 9.15 35.49 5.09
CA SER A 7 9.82 35.78 6.36
C SER A 7 9.81 34.55 7.27
N ILE A 8 10.95 34.27 7.89
CA ILE A 8 11.09 33.24 8.90
C ILE A 8 10.79 33.87 10.26
N PRO A 9 9.91 33.28 11.10
CA PRO A 9 9.70 33.80 12.45
C PRO A 9 10.96 33.73 13.31
N ASP A 10 11.23 34.75 14.13
CA ASP A 10 12.40 34.79 15.01
C ASP A 10 12.45 33.61 15.99
N VAL A 11 11.29 33.19 16.48
CA VAL A 11 11.17 32.01 17.34
C VAL A 11 10.42 30.93 16.60
N LEU A 12 11.10 29.81 16.33
CA LEU A 12 10.50 28.64 15.70
C LEU A 12 9.90 27.71 16.75
N THR A 13 8.62 27.40 16.57
CA THR A 13 7.88 26.41 17.36
C THR A 13 7.30 25.34 16.41
N ARG A 14 6.87 24.20 16.94
CA ARG A 14 6.22 23.16 16.12
C ARG A 14 5.05 23.72 15.29
N ARG A 15 4.22 24.56 15.88
CA ARG A 15 3.08 25.22 15.23
C ARG A 15 3.54 26.10 14.06
N LYS A 16 4.52 26.97 14.31
CA LYS A 16 5.02 27.91 13.30
C LYS A 16 5.69 27.22 12.13
N VAL A 17 6.53 26.18 12.38
CA VAL A 17 7.18 25.46 11.26
C VAL A 17 6.15 24.69 10.42
N LEU A 18 5.13 24.06 11.06
CA LEU A 18 4.05 23.42 10.33
C LEU A 18 3.25 24.42 9.49
N GLU A 19 2.89 25.58 10.06
CA GLU A 19 2.19 26.64 9.35
C GLU A 19 2.98 27.10 8.11
N GLN A 20 4.28 27.33 8.22
CA GLN A 20 5.09 27.77 7.09
C GLN A 20 5.22 26.68 6.00
N VAL A 21 5.40 25.41 6.40
CA VAL A 21 5.46 24.31 5.43
C VAL A 21 4.13 24.12 4.70
N MET A 22 3.00 24.29 5.40
CA MET A 22 1.66 24.15 4.80
C MET A 22 1.30 25.28 3.82
N LYS A 23 2.01 26.40 3.83
CA LYS A 23 1.88 27.46 2.81
C LYS A 23 2.48 27.06 1.46
N ILE A 24 3.37 26.07 1.45
CA ILE A 24 3.96 25.56 0.20
C ILE A 24 2.92 24.69 -0.51
N PHE A 25 2.33 25.24 -1.57
CA PHE A 25 1.31 24.56 -2.34
C PHE A 25 1.94 23.70 -3.45
N ASP A 26 1.98 22.41 -3.27
CA ASP A 26 2.54 21.43 -4.21
C ASP A 26 1.56 20.26 -4.46
N PRO A 27 0.45 20.52 -5.17
CA PRO A 27 -0.60 19.50 -5.38
C PRO A 27 -0.13 18.33 -6.24
N LEU A 28 0.82 18.55 -7.15
CA LEU A 28 1.39 17.53 -8.02
C LEU A 28 2.61 16.84 -7.43
N GLY A 29 3.15 17.32 -6.31
CA GLY A 29 4.29 16.71 -5.65
C GLY A 29 5.64 16.92 -6.37
N PHE A 30 5.78 17.92 -7.20
CA PHE A 30 7.04 18.24 -7.88
C PHE A 30 8.15 18.62 -6.91
N LEU A 31 7.77 19.21 -5.77
CA LEU A 31 8.67 19.56 -4.68
C LEU A 31 8.84 18.43 -3.66
N SER A 32 8.24 17.25 -3.87
CA SER A 32 8.25 16.16 -2.89
C SER A 32 9.65 15.74 -2.43
N PRO A 33 10.70 15.69 -3.27
CA PRO A 33 12.06 15.38 -2.81
C PRO A 33 12.63 16.47 -1.89
N PHE A 34 12.38 17.75 -2.16
CA PHE A 34 12.79 18.85 -1.30
C PHE A 34 12.00 18.87 0.01
N LEU A 35 10.68 18.74 -0.07
CA LEU A 35 9.79 18.76 1.09
C LEU A 35 9.98 17.53 2.02
N LEU A 36 10.70 16.52 1.59
CA LEU A 36 11.01 15.37 2.41
C LEU A 36 11.80 15.75 3.68
N SER A 37 12.77 16.67 3.56
CA SER A 37 13.53 17.20 4.71
C SER A 37 12.61 17.86 5.74
N ALA A 38 11.66 18.70 5.30
CA ALA A 38 10.67 19.32 6.19
C ALA A 38 9.79 18.27 6.89
N LYS A 39 9.33 17.25 6.16
CA LYS A 39 8.55 16.14 6.74
C LYS A 39 9.36 15.38 7.80
N GLN A 40 10.65 15.15 7.56
CA GLN A 40 11.56 14.50 8.52
C GLN A 40 11.81 15.38 9.76
N HIS A 41 12.08 16.68 9.57
CA HIS A 41 12.26 17.62 10.68
C HIS A 41 10.99 17.75 11.53
N LEU A 42 9.80 17.80 10.90
CA LEU A 42 8.53 17.76 11.63
C LEU A 42 8.39 16.47 12.45
N ARG A 43 8.67 15.30 11.85
CA ARG A 43 8.65 14.02 12.56
C ARG A 43 9.62 14.01 13.75
N GLU A 44 10.81 14.58 13.59
CA GLU A 44 11.82 14.69 14.65
C GLU A 44 11.30 15.49 15.84
N THR A 45 10.44 16.50 15.65
CA THR A 45 9.83 17.25 16.78
C THR A 45 9.06 16.37 17.76
N TRP A 46 8.52 15.23 17.30
CA TRP A 46 7.79 14.29 18.15
C TRP A 46 8.74 13.49 19.07
N THR A 47 9.97 13.29 18.67
CA THR A 47 10.96 12.58 19.50
C THR A 47 11.40 13.42 20.71
N TYR A 48 11.37 14.75 20.55
CA TYR A 48 11.68 15.69 21.65
C TYR A 48 10.51 15.90 22.62
N LYS A 49 9.32 15.33 22.36
CA LYS A 49 8.11 15.48 23.18
C LYS A 49 7.70 16.95 23.42
N LEU A 50 8.05 17.87 22.52
CA LEU A 50 7.74 19.28 22.61
C LEU A 50 6.25 19.52 22.55
N THR A 51 5.77 20.56 23.25
CA THR A 51 4.45 21.13 23.05
C THR A 51 4.37 21.91 21.72
N TRP A 52 3.18 22.35 21.33
CA TRP A 52 2.97 23.05 20.06
C TRP A 52 3.66 24.43 20.00
N ASP A 53 3.77 25.10 21.12
CA ASP A 53 4.21 26.50 21.22
C ASP A 53 5.57 26.65 21.93
N GLU A 54 6.17 25.54 22.30
CA GLU A 54 7.51 25.49 22.88
C GLU A 54 8.58 25.73 21.79
N SER A 55 9.61 26.51 22.14
CA SER A 55 10.73 26.79 21.23
C SER A 55 11.48 25.51 20.85
N LEU A 56 11.84 25.39 19.58
CA LEU A 56 12.61 24.26 19.11
C LEU A 56 14.03 24.24 19.71
N PRO A 57 14.58 23.04 20.05
CA PRO A 57 15.98 22.92 20.42
C PRO A 57 16.93 23.47 19.34
N ALA A 58 18.08 24.00 19.76
CA ALA A 58 19.03 24.66 18.86
C ALA A 58 19.42 23.84 17.62
N THR A 59 19.59 22.52 17.81
CA THR A 59 19.92 21.59 16.71
C THR A 59 18.81 21.52 15.66
N LEU A 60 17.56 21.43 16.12
CA LEU A 60 16.40 21.36 15.23
C LEU A 60 16.08 22.70 14.63
N HIS A 61 16.26 23.80 15.40
CA HIS A 61 16.13 25.17 14.92
C HIS A 61 17.07 25.41 13.72
N LYS A 62 18.37 25.03 13.83
CA LYS A 62 19.33 25.16 12.73
C LYS A 62 18.87 24.42 11.46
N LYS A 63 18.35 23.18 11.58
CA LYS A 63 17.83 22.42 10.45
C LYS A 63 16.68 23.14 9.74
N TRP A 64 15.80 23.81 10.50
CA TRP A 64 14.70 24.56 9.94
C TRP A 64 15.14 25.87 9.29
N VAL A 65 16.10 26.57 9.87
CA VAL A 65 16.68 27.77 9.24
C VAL A 65 17.33 27.41 7.91
N ASP A 66 18.10 26.32 7.87
CA ASP A 66 18.70 25.78 6.64
C ASP A 66 17.62 25.43 5.60
N PHE A 67 16.58 24.70 5.96
CA PHE A 67 15.47 24.41 5.06
C PHE A 67 14.81 25.66 4.52
N PHE A 68 14.51 26.65 5.37
CA PHE A 68 13.86 27.88 4.95
C PHE A 68 14.75 28.77 4.08
N SER A 69 16.08 28.71 4.23
CA SER A 69 17.01 29.46 3.37
C SER A 69 16.89 29.06 1.89
N HIS A 70 16.47 27.83 1.58
CA HIS A 70 16.28 27.34 0.23
C HIS A 70 14.91 27.71 -0.38
N LEU A 71 14.01 28.34 0.37
CA LEU A 71 12.68 28.67 -0.16
C LEU A 71 12.72 29.73 -1.26
N ALA A 72 13.71 30.63 -1.23
CA ALA A 72 13.91 31.58 -2.31
C ALA A 72 14.18 30.85 -3.65
N ASP A 73 15.03 29.82 -3.62
CA ASP A 73 15.33 29.02 -4.81
C ASP A 73 14.09 28.23 -5.31
N VAL A 74 13.22 27.76 -4.39
CA VAL A 74 11.96 27.11 -4.76
C VAL A 74 11.04 28.06 -5.54
N SER A 75 11.01 29.35 -5.20
CA SER A 75 10.17 30.33 -5.87
C SER A 75 10.58 30.60 -7.33
N THR A 76 11.80 30.27 -7.70
CA THR A 76 12.31 30.38 -9.08
C THR A 76 12.06 29.19 -9.96
N LEU A 77 11.54 28.07 -9.39
CA LEU A 77 11.29 26.86 -10.16
C LEU A 77 10.07 27.05 -11.07
N GLU A 78 10.29 26.83 -12.35
CA GLU A 78 9.25 26.85 -13.38
C GLU A 78 9.22 25.52 -14.11
N TYR A 79 8.02 25.01 -14.38
CA TYR A 79 7.79 23.75 -15.09
C TYR A 79 6.76 23.97 -16.19
N ASP A 80 6.96 23.29 -17.33
CA ASP A 80 6.02 23.37 -18.44
C ASP A 80 4.64 22.87 -18.03
N ARG A 81 3.62 23.61 -18.42
CA ARG A 81 2.24 23.20 -18.16
C ARG A 81 1.76 22.10 -19.09
N CYS A 82 2.24 22.10 -20.33
CA CYS A 82 1.82 21.14 -21.34
C CYS A 82 2.60 19.83 -21.19
N LEU A 83 1.85 18.72 -21.07
CA LEU A 83 2.39 17.37 -20.96
C LEU A 83 2.32 16.59 -22.29
N LYS A 84 1.90 17.23 -23.37
CA LYS A 84 1.88 16.68 -24.72
C LYS A 84 2.62 17.60 -25.68
N PRO A 85 3.76 17.17 -26.26
CA PRO A 85 4.43 17.93 -27.30
C PRO A 85 3.55 18.04 -28.56
N GLU A 86 3.76 19.09 -29.36
CA GLU A 86 2.97 19.34 -30.57
C GLU A 86 3.12 18.24 -31.62
N ASP A 87 4.32 17.68 -31.69
CA ASP A 87 4.71 16.61 -32.62
C ASP A 87 4.52 15.20 -32.06
N ALA A 88 3.79 15.06 -30.94
CA ALA A 88 3.50 13.75 -30.32
C ALA A 88 2.60 12.88 -31.20
N VAL A 89 2.98 11.62 -31.37
CA VAL A 89 2.27 10.61 -32.17
C VAL A 89 1.66 9.53 -31.28
N GLY A 90 0.45 9.11 -31.62
CA GLY A 90 -0.21 7.99 -30.92
C GLY A 90 -0.60 8.26 -29.48
N ASN A 91 -0.69 7.21 -28.70
CA ASN A 91 -1.01 7.24 -27.27
C ASN A 91 0.26 7.19 -26.42
N PRO A 92 0.31 7.95 -25.32
CA PRO A 92 1.50 7.96 -24.48
C PRO A 92 1.67 6.67 -23.68
N THR A 93 2.92 6.40 -23.30
CA THR A 93 3.25 5.40 -22.27
C THR A 93 3.23 6.05 -20.89
N LEU A 94 2.56 5.43 -19.93
CA LEU A 94 2.62 5.82 -18.53
C LEU A 94 3.74 5.04 -17.84
N VAL A 95 4.75 5.73 -17.31
CA VAL A 95 5.89 5.10 -16.62
C VAL A 95 5.84 5.49 -15.15
N ILE A 96 5.79 4.51 -14.26
CA ILE A 96 5.57 4.71 -12.84
C ILE A 96 6.73 4.07 -12.06
N PHE A 97 7.53 4.90 -11.44
CA PHE A 97 8.61 4.47 -10.56
C PHE A 97 8.13 4.39 -9.12
N CYS A 98 8.66 3.44 -8.37
CA CYS A 98 8.43 3.37 -6.93
C CYS A 98 9.68 2.89 -6.18
N ASP A 99 9.81 3.38 -4.95
CA ASP A 99 10.90 3.05 -4.04
C ASP A 99 10.43 3.13 -2.59
N GLY A 100 11.18 2.48 -1.69
CA GLY A 100 10.99 2.54 -0.26
C GLY A 100 12.27 2.35 0.51
N SER A 101 12.56 3.27 1.42
CA SER A 101 13.71 3.24 2.31
C SER A 101 13.29 3.23 3.78
N ASP A 102 14.26 3.26 4.70
CA ASP A 102 14.05 3.45 6.14
C ASP A 102 13.55 4.86 6.52
N LEU A 103 13.62 5.83 5.60
CA LEU A 103 13.18 7.22 5.81
C LEU A 103 11.80 7.51 5.24
N ALA A 104 11.53 7.05 4.02
CA ALA A 104 10.31 7.33 3.28
C ALA A 104 10.04 6.26 2.21
N TYR A 105 8.87 6.30 1.64
CA TYR A 105 8.49 5.57 0.44
C TYR A 105 7.70 6.46 -0.50
N GLY A 106 7.83 6.21 -1.80
CA GLY A 106 7.24 7.11 -2.78
C GLY A 106 7.03 6.50 -4.15
N THR A 107 6.36 7.28 -5.00
CA THR A 107 6.14 6.99 -6.41
C THR A 107 6.25 8.27 -7.23
N ALA A 108 6.85 8.17 -8.41
CA ALA A 108 6.93 9.22 -9.42
C ALA A 108 6.30 8.71 -10.72
N VAL A 109 5.45 9.51 -11.31
CA VAL A 109 4.66 9.16 -12.50
C VAL A 109 5.08 10.04 -13.66
N PHE A 110 5.53 9.42 -14.75
CA PHE A 110 5.93 10.09 -15.98
C PHE A 110 4.98 9.73 -17.12
N VAL A 111 4.72 10.71 -17.97
CA VAL A 111 4.16 10.49 -19.29
C VAL A 111 5.30 10.49 -20.31
N ARG A 112 5.28 9.54 -21.25
CA ARG A 112 6.27 9.42 -22.31
C ARG A 112 5.58 9.36 -23.67
N TRP A 113 5.97 10.24 -24.57
CA TRP A 113 5.43 10.35 -25.91
C TRP A 113 6.48 9.93 -26.93
N GLU A 114 6.03 9.28 -27.99
CA GLU A 114 6.78 9.17 -29.24
C GLU A 114 6.52 10.41 -30.08
N LEU A 115 7.57 10.95 -30.70
CA LEU A 115 7.52 12.11 -31.56
C LEU A 115 7.51 11.68 -33.02
N SER A 116 7.01 12.54 -33.92
CA SER A 116 6.99 12.29 -35.36
C SER A 116 8.40 12.02 -35.96
N THR A 117 9.43 12.45 -35.25
CA THR A 117 10.85 12.20 -35.59
C THR A 117 11.34 10.81 -35.19
N GLY A 118 10.53 10.00 -34.49
CA GLY A 118 10.94 8.72 -33.92
C GLY A 118 11.72 8.85 -32.60
N LEU A 119 11.88 10.07 -32.07
CA LEU A 119 12.46 10.32 -30.76
C LEU A 119 11.39 10.18 -29.68
N TYR A 120 11.84 10.13 -28.43
CA TYR A 120 10.94 10.04 -27.28
C TYR A 120 11.13 11.22 -26.33
N TRP A 121 10.02 11.71 -25.80
CA TRP A 121 9.97 12.82 -24.88
C TRP A 121 9.20 12.41 -23.63
N SER A 122 9.72 12.72 -22.45
CA SER A 122 9.08 12.38 -21.19
C SER A 122 9.03 13.56 -20.22
N ARG A 123 8.00 13.55 -19.35
CA ARG A 123 7.81 14.57 -18.29
C ARG A 123 7.17 13.94 -17.06
N LEU A 124 7.60 14.45 -15.89
CA LEU A 124 6.95 14.15 -14.61
C LEU A 124 5.54 14.72 -14.62
N VAL A 125 4.57 13.89 -14.32
CA VAL A 125 3.15 14.27 -14.20
C VAL A 125 2.83 14.64 -12.76
N PHE A 126 3.16 13.76 -11.84
CA PHE A 126 3.07 13.98 -10.42
C PHE A 126 3.94 12.98 -9.64
N ALA A 127 4.21 13.33 -8.40
CA ALA A 127 4.90 12.43 -7.48
C ALA A 127 4.26 12.48 -6.10
N LYS A 128 4.47 11.43 -5.32
CA LYS A 128 3.99 11.36 -3.94
C LYS A 128 4.93 10.57 -3.07
N ASN A 129 5.28 11.14 -1.92
CA ASN A 129 6.01 10.41 -0.90
C ASN A 129 5.31 10.47 0.47
N ARG A 130 5.67 9.51 1.32
CA ARG A 130 5.27 9.46 2.72
C ARG A 130 6.46 9.09 3.57
N ILE A 131 6.65 9.77 4.69
CA ILE A 131 7.65 9.40 5.68
C ILE A 131 7.25 8.10 6.40
N VAL A 132 8.25 7.35 6.80
CA VAL A 132 8.06 6.13 7.59
C VAL A 132 7.45 6.47 8.95
N PRO A 133 6.47 5.70 9.46
CA PRO A 133 5.92 5.88 10.79
C PRO A 133 6.99 5.76 11.88
N LEU A 134 6.73 6.31 13.09
CA LEU A 134 7.63 6.15 14.24
C LEU A 134 7.77 4.68 14.66
N LYS A 135 6.74 3.88 14.48
CA LYS A 135 6.82 2.42 14.68
C LYS A 135 7.68 1.81 13.58
N ARG A 136 8.72 1.10 13.98
CA ARG A 136 9.66 0.49 13.05
C ARG A 136 8.97 -0.47 12.08
N ILE A 137 9.22 -0.28 10.81
CA ILE A 137 8.75 -1.10 9.69
C ILE A 137 10.02 -1.50 8.90
N SER A 138 10.06 -2.72 8.39
CA SER A 138 11.24 -3.21 7.64
C SER A 138 11.35 -2.58 6.25
N THR A 139 12.56 -2.50 5.69
CA THR A 139 12.79 -1.97 4.34
C THR A 139 11.94 -2.66 3.28
N PRO A 140 11.84 -4.01 3.23
CA PRO A 140 10.93 -4.67 2.27
C PRO A 140 9.46 -4.27 2.42
N GLN A 141 9.00 -3.96 3.65
CA GLN A 141 7.66 -3.44 3.87
C GLN A 141 7.50 -2.01 3.34
N MET A 142 8.58 -1.19 3.39
CA MET A 142 8.55 0.15 2.82
C MET A 142 8.52 0.12 1.29
N GLU A 143 9.36 -0.70 0.68
CA GLU A 143 9.36 -0.94 -0.76
C GLU A 143 7.98 -1.41 -1.27
N LEU A 144 7.36 -2.36 -0.54
CA LEU A 144 6.00 -2.81 -0.84
C LEU A 144 4.95 -1.69 -0.69
N ASN A 145 5.13 -0.77 0.27
CA ASN A 145 4.28 0.42 0.37
C ASN A 145 4.47 1.37 -0.82
N GLY A 146 5.70 1.51 -1.31
CA GLY A 146 6.01 2.24 -2.55
C GLY A 146 5.25 1.65 -3.75
N ALA A 147 5.29 0.33 -3.89
CA ALA A 147 4.55 -0.38 -4.94
C ALA A 147 3.02 -0.19 -4.85
N VAL A 148 2.45 -0.19 -3.63
CA VAL A 148 1.03 0.13 -3.43
C VAL A 148 0.71 1.57 -3.84
N LEU A 149 1.60 2.53 -3.53
CA LEU A 149 1.42 3.91 -3.99
C LEU A 149 1.47 4.01 -5.51
N ALA A 150 2.40 3.32 -6.16
CA ALA A 150 2.53 3.27 -7.62
C ALA A 150 1.24 2.75 -8.28
N LYS A 151 0.69 1.66 -7.76
CA LYS A 151 -0.59 1.13 -8.23
C LYS A 151 -1.75 2.14 -8.08
N ARG A 152 -1.81 2.84 -6.94
CA ARG A 152 -2.83 3.87 -6.71
C ARG A 152 -2.60 5.09 -7.60
N ALA A 153 -1.35 5.42 -7.89
CA ALA A 153 -0.98 6.50 -8.79
C ALA A 153 -1.43 6.23 -10.24
N LYS A 154 -1.30 4.99 -10.75
CA LYS A 154 -1.89 4.59 -12.05
C LYS A 154 -3.37 4.95 -12.10
N LYS A 155 -4.13 4.53 -11.09
CA LYS A 155 -5.58 4.79 -11.05
C LYS A 155 -5.90 6.29 -11.11
N VAL A 156 -5.11 7.14 -10.41
CA VAL A 156 -5.28 8.59 -10.47
C VAL A 156 -4.95 9.12 -11.86
N ALA A 157 -3.84 8.68 -12.46
CA ALA A 157 -3.48 9.10 -13.82
C ALA A 157 -4.56 8.74 -14.84
N GLU A 158 -5.08 7.52 -14.80
CA GLU A 158 -6.15 7.05 -15.69
C GLU A 158 -7.48 7.78 -15.49
N SER A 159 -7.78 8.25 -14.26
CA SER A 159 -9.05 8.96 -13.99
C SER A 159 -8.99 10.45 -14.28
N GLU A 160 -7.82 11.08 -14.11
CA GLU A 160 -7.70 12.54 -14.14
C GLU A 160 -7.04 13.05 -15.43
N MET A 161 -6.24 12.23 -16.11
CA MET A 161 -5.63 12.62 -17.38
C MET A 161 -6.58 12.33 -18.55
N ARG A 162 -6.59 13.25 -19.52
CA ARG A 162 -7.44 13.14 -20.71
C ARG A 162 -6.78 12.33 -21.84
N TYR A 163 -5.88 11.41 -21.49
CA TYR A 163 -5.17 10.57 -22.46
C TYR A 163 -5.51 9.10 -22.23
N ASP A 164 -5.73 8.39 -23.32
CA ASP A 164 -5.72 6.93 -23.29
C ASP A 164 -4.27 6.47 -23.34
N PHE A 165 -3.83 5.72 -22.35
CA PHE A 165 -2.46 5.20 -22.31
C PHE A 165 -2.35 3.95 -23.17
N GLY A 166 -1.41 3.96 -24.12
CA GLY A 166 -1.11 2.79 -24.97
C GLY A 166 -0.45 1.67 -24.18
N GLN A 167 0.37 2.04 -23.19
CA GLN A 167 1.09 1.11 -22.33
C GLN A 167 1.29 1.71 -20.93
N VAL A 168 1.35 0.84 -19.93
CA VAL A 168 1.72 1.20 -18.54
C VAL A 168 2.90 0.34 -18.12
N ILE A 169 3.92 0.97 -17.53
CA ILE A 169 5.15 0.30 -17.09
C ILE A 169 5.43 0.73 -15.65
N TYR A 170 5.46 -0.23 -14.72
CA TYR A 170 5.95 -0.02 -13.36
C TYR A 170 7.42 -0.40 -13.24
N LEU A 171 8.19 0.42 -12.54
CA LEU A 171 9.62 0.25 -12.33
C LEU A 171 9.94 0.31 -10.83
N THR A 172 10.60 -0.71 -10.32
CA THR A 172 11.12 -0.81 -8.96
C THR A 172 12.50 -1.48 -8.99
N ASP A 173 13.37 -1.12 -8.07
CA ASP A 173 14.66 -1.78 -7.88
C ASP A 173 14.60 -2.90 -6.82
N SER A 174 13.44 -3.15 -6.24
CA SER A 174 13.22 -4.21 -5.27
C SER A 174 12.87 -5.54 -5.92
N GLU A 175 13.86 -6.42 -6.08
CA GLU A 175 13.63 -7.82 -6.47
C GLU A 175 12.74 -8.56 -5.46
N ILE A 176 12.80 -8.17 -4.19
CA ILE A 176 11.97 -8.74 -3.11
C ILE A 176 10.49 -8.45 -3.37
N VAL A 177 10.16 -7.21 -3.72
CA VAL A 177 8.75 -6.83 -4.03
C VAL A 177 8.25 -7.60 -5.24
N LEU A 178 9.03 -7.69 -6.32
CA LEU A 178 8.63 -8.43 -7.52
C LEU A 178 8.45 -9.93 -7.22
N SER A 179 9.33 -10.50 -6.41
CA SER A 179 9.21 -11.88 -5.95
C SER A 179 7.97 -12.09 -5.06
N MET A 180 7.61 -11.11 -4.19
CA MET A 180 6.38 -11.14 -3.41
C MET A 180 5.13 -11.10 -4.30
N LEU A 181 5.14 -10.25 -5.33
CA LEU A 181 4.02 -10.14 -6.27
C LEU A 181 3.79 -11.41 -7.08
N ASN A 182 4.83 -12.20 -7.32
CA ASN A 182 4.75 -13.49 -8.04
C ASN A 182 4.18 -14.64 -7.18
N LYS A 183 4.03 -14.47 -5.88
CA LYS A 183 3.46 -15.48 -4.97
C LYS A 183 2.05 -15.08 -4.54
N LEU A 184 1.22 -16.07 -4.19
CA LEU A 184 -0.13 -15.82 -3.69
C LEU A 184 -0.11 -14.98 -2.40
N SER A 185 -0.91 -13.93 -2.35
CA SER A 185 -1.00 -13.01 -1.19
C SER A 185 -1.34 -13.73 0.13
N THR A 186 -2.07 -14.84 0.06
CA THR A 186 -2.44 -15.66 1.22
C THR A 186 -1.25 -16.36 1.90
N ARG A 187 -0.11 -16.49 1.21
CA ARG A 187 1.14 -17.04 1.77
C ARG A 187 1.84 -16.09 2.74
N PHE A 188 1.45 -14.83 2.77
CA PHE A 188 2.09 -13.80 3.58
C PHE A 188 1.30 -13.48 4.85
N ARG A 189 1.98 -12.86 5.83
CA ARG A 189 1.33 -12.27 7.01
C ARG A 189 0.38 -11.15 6.58
N LEU A 190 -0.50 -10.76 7.48
CA LEU A 190 -1.58 -9.80 7.18
C LEU A 190 -1.08 -8.49 6.55
N TYR A 191 0.05 -7.96 7.04
CA TYR A 191 0.59 -6.70 6.55
C TYR A 191 0.97 -6.76 5.06
N GLU A 192 1.75 -7.75 4.69
CA GLU A 192 2.21 -7.98 3.31
C GLU A 192 1.07 -8.52 2.45
N GLY A 193 0.33 -9.50 2.94
CA GLY A 193 -0.73 -10.17 2.19
C GLY A 193 -1.82 -9.23 1.70
N VAL A 194 -2.26 -8.26 2.53
CA VAL A 194 -3.25 -7.24 2.10
C VAL A 194 -2.71 -6.36 0.97
N ARG A 195 -1.44 -5.96 1.03
CA ARG A 195 -0.81 -5.09 0.04
C ARG A 195 -0.54 -5.80 -1.28
N ILE A 196 0.00 -7.01 -1.19
CA ILE A 196 0.21 -7.87 -2.36
C ILE A 196 -1.14 -8.13 -3.04
N GLY A 197 -2.17 -8.51 -2.26
CA GLY A 197 -3.51 -8.73 -2.78
C GLY A 197 -4.13 -7.49 -3.42
N GLU A 198 -3.88 -6.28 -2.88
CA GLU A 198 -4.34 -5.03 -3.49
C GLU A 198 -3.72 -4.80 -4.88
N ILE A 199 -2.42 -5.08 -5.03
CA ILE A 199 -1.71 -4.92 -6.31
C ILE A 199 -2.20 -5.98 -7.31
N GLN A 200 -2.19 -7.25 -6.92
CA GLN A 200 -2.62 -8.37 -7.77
C GLN A 200 -4.07 -8.23 -8.26
N ALA A 201 -4.99 -7.80 -7.39
CA ALA A 201 -6.38 -7.57 -7.76
C ALA A 201 -6.53 -6.45 -8.80
N ALA A 202 -5.70 -5.42 -8.74
CA ALA A 202 -5.73 -4.32 -9.71
C ALA A 202 -5.18 -4.73 -11.08
N CYS A 203 -4.16 -5.60 -11.09
CA CYS A 203 -3.56 -6.14 -12.31
C CYS A 203 -4.34 -7.34 -12.87
N LYS A 204 -5.46 -7.73 -12.23
CA LYS A 204 -6.25 -8.93 -12.60
C LYS A 204 -5.40 -10.21 -12.73
N GLY A 205 -4.31 -10.27 -11.97
CA GLY A 205 -3.35 -11.38 -12.00
C GLY A 205 -2.27 -11.28 -13.08
N ASP A 206 -2.34 -10.29 -13.95
CA ASP A 206 -1.31 -10.00 -14.95
C ASP A 206 -0.31 -8.97 -14.40
N LEU A 207 0.92 -9.41 -14.19
CA LEU A 207 2.03 -8.60 -13.65
C LEU A 207 3.04 -8.19 -14.73
N THR A 208 2.73 -8.33 -16.00
CA THR A 208 3.62 -7.99 -17.12
C THR A 208 4.00 -6.51 -17.17
N GLU A 209 3.17 -5.65 -16.58
CA GLU A 209 3.48 -4.22 -16.43
C GLU A 209 4.61 -3.95 -15.42
N TRP A 210 4.96 -4.92 -14.53
CA TRP A 210 5.96 -4.74 -13.48
C TRP A 210 7.35 -5.19 -13.92
N ASN A 211 8.33 -4.30 -13.74
CA ASN A 211 9.70 -4.54 -14.17
C ASN A 211 10.69 -4.08 -13.10
N TRP A 212 11.83 -4.73 -13.09
CA TRP A 212 12.97 -4.33 -12.28
C TRP A 212 13.85 -3.35 -13.05
N VAL A 213 14.38 -2.37 -12.34
CA VAL A 213 15.39 -1.43 -12.85
C VAL A 213 16.51 -1.30 -11.81
N GLU A 214 17.75 -1.07 -12.25
CA GLU A 214 18.86 -0.85 -11.32
C GLU A 214 18.60 0.40 -10.44
N GLY A 215 18.91 0.35 -9.13
CA GLY A 215 18.63 1.43 -8.19
C GLY A 215 19.16 2.81 -8.60
N LYS A 216 20.32 2.87 -9.28
CA LYS A 216 20.86 4.13 -9.84
C LYS A 216 19.97 4.74 -10.94
N GLN A 217 19.16 3.94 -11.58
CA GLN A 217 18.22 4.33 -12.63
C GLN A 217 16.81 4.58 -12.09
N ASN A 218 16.54 4.19 -10.82
CA ASN A 218 15.24 4.38 -10.20
C ASN A 218 15.09 5.81 -9.66
N ILE A 219 14.44 6.67 -10.45
CA ILE A 219 14.22 8.08 -10.05
C ILE A 219 13.38 8.22 -8.79
N ALA A 220 12.61 7.20 -8.38
CA ALA A 220 11.85 7.23 -7.15
C ALA A 220 12.74 7.24 -5.88
N ASP A 221 14.04 6.88 -5.96
CA ASP A 221 15.03 7.06 -4.89
C ASP A 221 15.10 8.53 -4.43
N TRP A 222 14.79 9.49 -5.31
CA TRP A 222 14.72 10.91 -4.96
C TRP A 222 13.55 11.25 -4.03
N LEU A 223 12.55 10.41 -3.96
CA LEU A 223 11.42 10.56 -3.03
C LEU A 223 11.71 10.02 -1.63
N THR A 224 12.79 9.26 -1.50
CA THR A 224 13.23 8.63 -0.25
C THR A 224 14.49 9.28 0.32
N ARG A 225 15.14 10.19 -0.45
CA ARG A 225 16.31 10.98 -0.06
C ARG A 225 16.08 12.46 -0.31
N PRO A 226 16.34 13.36 0.66
CA PRO A 226 16.15 14.78 0.46
C PRO A 226 16.99 15.34 -0.70
N LYS A 227 16.40 16.26 -1.46
CA LYS A 227 17.03 16.98 -2.58
C LYS A 227 16.93 18.49 -2.40
N THR A 228 17.87 19.20 -3.00
CA THR A 228 17.84 20.67 -3.06
C THR A 228 16.94 21.16 -4.20
N PRO A 229 16.45 22.42 -4.17
CA PRO A 229 15.67 22.98 -5.27
C PRO A 229 16.38 22.93 -6.63
N LYS A 230 17.70 23.14 -6.65
CA LYS A 230 18.49 23.08 -7.89
C LYS A 230 18.48 21.72 -8.55
N GLU A 231 18.52 20.65 -7.75
CA GLU A 231 18.47 19.28 -8.28
C GLU A 231 17.13 18.94 -8.92
N ILE A 232 16.03 19.56 -8.49
CA ILE A 232 14.67 19.29 -9.00
C ILE A 232 14.19 20.33 -10.02
N SER A 233 15.09 21.10 -10.65
CA SER A 233 14.76 22.09 -11.68
C SER A 233 14.15 21.44 -12.94
N ALA A 234 13.62 22.27 -13.85
CA ALA A 234 13.02 21.82 -15.11
C ALA A 234 14.02 21.09 -16.03
N ASP A 235 15.31 21.36 -15.91
CA ASP A 235 16.36 20.70 -16.70
C ASP A 235 16.84 19.40 -16.08
N SER A 236 16.37 19.07 -14.88
CA SER A 236 16.83 17.90 -14.15
C SER A 236 16.19 16.59 -14.63
N ILE A 237 16.86 15.49 -14.29
CA ILE A 237 16.29 14.15 -14.50
C ILE A 237 15.03 13.90 -13.65
N TRP A 238 14.82 14.70 -12.59
CA TRP A 238 13.59 14.64 -11.81
C TRP A 238 12.37 15.02 -12.64
N TYR A 239 12.48 16.05 -13.46
CA TYR A 239 11.36 16.52 -14.29
C TYR A 239 11.31 15.80 -15.64
N ASN A 240 12.48 15.56 -16.26
CA ASN A 240 12.57 14.97 -17.59
C ASN A 240 12.56 13.43 -17.59
N GLY A 241 12.81 12.81 -16.45
CA GLY A 241 13.00 11.37 -16.30
C GLY A 241 14.43 10.91 -16.57
N PRO A 242 14.77 9.67 -16.19
CA PRO A 242 16.05 9.04 -16.50
C PRO A 242 16.31 8.96 -18.01
N ALA A 243 17.59 9.04 -18.41
CA ALA A 243 18.00 9.10 -19.82
C ALA A 243 17.46 7.94 -20.68
N PHE A 244 17.26 6.75 -20.12
CA PHE A 244 16.75 5.63 -20.89
C PHE A 244 15.28 5.82 -21.35
N LEU A 245 14.51 6.73 -20.74
CA LEU A 245 13.16 7.05 -21.22
C LEU A 245 13.16 7.69 -22.62
N SER A 246 14.28 8.26 -23.06
CA SER A 246 14.44 8.78 -24.42
C SER A 246 14.81 7.70 -25.46
N GLN A 247 14.96 6.43 -25.04
CA GLN A 247 15.31 5.31 -25.90
C GLN A 247 14.07 4.44 -26.18
N PRO A 248 14.06 3.63 -27.27
CA PRO A 248 13.07 2.57 -27.47
C PRO A 248 13.00 1.62 -26.26
N ILE A 249 11.82 1.09 -25.96
CA ILE A 249 11.59 0.29 -24.74
C ILE A 249 12.42 -0.99 -24.70
N ASP A 250 12.71 -1.59 -25.85
CA ASP A 250 13.56 -2.78 -26.00
C ASP A 250 15.03 -2.54 -25.61
N GLN A 251 15.45 -1.26 -25.57
CA GLN A 251 16.80 -0.86 -25.14
C GLN A 251 16.86 -0.42 -23.66
N TRP A 252 15.74 -0.48 -22.96
CA TRP A 252 15.74 -0.08 -21.56
C TRP A 252 16.49 -1.07 -20.67
N PRO A 253 17.25 -0.58 -19.68
CA PRO A 253 18.00 -1.42 -18.74
C PRO A 253 17.05 -2.05 -17.69
N ILE A 254 15.99 -2.70 -18.13
CA ILE A 254 14.97 -3.30 -17.28
C ILE A 254 14.92 -4.81 -17.42
N LYS A 255 14.46 -5.49 -16.38
CA LYS A 255 14.16 -6.93 -16.41
C LYS A 255 12.69 -7.13 -16.08
N SER A 256 11.99 -7.93 -16.85
CA SER A 256 10.60 -8.28 -16.53
C SER A 256 10.53 -9.06 -15.22
N TYR A 257 9.39 -8.95 -14.53
CA TYR A 257 9.18 -9.63 -13.23
C TYR A 257 9.41 -11.16 -13.33
N GLY A 258 9.12 -11.79 -14.47
CA GLY A 258 9.34 -13.21 -14.69
C GLY A 258 10.82 -13.64 -14.82
N GLN A 259 11.73 -12.69 -15.00
CA GLN A 259 13.17 -12.92 -15.05
C GLN A 259 13.87 -12.79 -13.70
N ILE A 260 13.10 -12.43 -12.64
CA ILE A 260 13.62 -12.28 -11.28
C ILE A 260 13.62 -13.64 -10.60
N ASN A 261 14.80 -14.08 -10.12
CA ASN A 261 14.92 -15.28 -9.33
C ASN A 261 14.25 -15.06 -7.94
N SER A 262 13.15 -15.75 -7.70
CA SER A 262 12.47 -15.68 -6.41
C SER A 262 13.33 -16.31 -5.32
N ALA A 263 13.60 -15.57 -4.24
CA ALA A 263 14.17 -16.17 -3.04
C ALA A 263 13.25 -17.28 -2.50
N GLU A 264 13.84 -18.32 -1.95
CA GLU A 264 13.11 -19.50 -1.46
C GLU A 264 12.12 -19.14 -0.34
N ILE A 265 12.51 -18.21 0.55
CA ILE A 265 11.68 -17.66 1.63
C ILE A 265 11.75 -16.13 1.57
N LEU A 266 10.59 -15.49 1.47
CA LEU A 266 10.47 -14.03 1.42
C LEU A 266 10.10 -13.43 2.79
N PRO A 267 10.50 -12.17 3.05
CA PRO A 267 10.09 -11.46 4.26
C PRO A 267 8.57 -11.45 4.42
N GLY A 268 8.09 -11.79 5.63
CA GLY A 268 6.66 -11.86 5.92
C GLY A 268 5.94 -13.08 5.38
N GLU A 269 6.61 -13.96 4.63
CA GLU A 269 6.04 -15.23 4.21
C GLU A 269 5.83 -16.15 5.42
N LYS A 270 4.68 -16.84 5.47
CA LYS A 270 4.37 -17.77 6.54
C LYS A 270 5.21 -19.03 6.37
N SER A 271 5.89 -19.46 7.42
CA SER A 271 6.58 -20.74 7.40
C SER A 271 5.56 -21.89 7.37
N LEU A 272 5.68 -22.78 6.39
CA LEU A 272 4.86 -24.01 6.36
C LEU A 272 5.06 -24.89 7.60
N ALA A 273 6.24 -24.85 8.22
CA ALA A 273 6.50 -25.57 9.46
C ALA A 273 5.71 -25.00 10.66
N ALA A 274 5.31 -23.72 10.63
CA ALA A 274 4.48 -23.12 11.67
C ALA A 274 2.98 -23.52 11.53
N GLU A 275 2.55 -23.99 10.36
CA GLU A 275 1.17 -24.46 10.17
C GLU A 275 0.92 -25.86 10.80
N VAL A 276 1.98 -26.64 11.01
CA VAL A 276 1.83 -28.01 11.57
C VAL A 276 1.77 -28.02 13.11
N THR A 277 2.20 -26.95 13.77
CA THR A 277 2.25 -26.85 15.23
C THR A 277 1.48 -25.68 15.85
N SER A 278 0.90 -24.78 15.05
CA SER A 278 0.03 -23.76 15.60
C SER A 278 -1.33 -24.40 15.97
N LYS A 279 -1.66 -24.42 17.25
CA LYS A 279 -3.06 -24.55 17.66
C LYS A 279 -3.84 -23.57 16.77
N ILE A 280 -4.81 -24.08 16.03
CA ILE A 280 -5.73 -23.23 15.27
C ILE A 280 -6.44 -22.38 16.30
N GLU A 281 -6.01 -21.12 16.42
CA GLU A 281 -6.71 -20.18 17.29
C GLU A 281 -8.02 -19.79 16.59
N PRO A 282 -9.12 -19.72 17.33
CA PRO A 282 -10.38 -19.32 16.75
C PRO A 282 -10.26 -17.92 16.16
N ILE A 283 -10.82 -17.70 14.97
CA ILE A 283 -10.86 -16.38 14.30
C ILE A 283 -11.64 -15.37 15.15
N ILE A 284 -12.59 -15.89 15.94
CA ILE A 284 -13.46 -15.10 16.79
C ILE A 284 -12.98 -15.20 18.24
N ASP A 285 -12.68 -14.06 18.84
CA ASP A 285 -12.42 -13.98 20.28
C ASP A 285 -13.76 -14.02 21.05
N TYR A 286 -14.13 -15.22 21.49
CA TYR A 286 -15.41 -15.48 22.19
C TYR A 286 -15.48 -14.80 23.55
N THR A 287 -14.35 -14.48 24.19
CA THR A 287 -14.31 -13.86 25.53
C THR A 287 -14.85 -12.44 25.53
N ARG A 288 -14.90 -11.80 24.37
CA ARG A 288 -15.43 -10.44 24.19
C ARG A 288 -16.95 -10.35 24.23
N PHE A 289 -17.65 -11.48 24.24
CA PHE A 289 -19.11 -11.51 24.16
C PHE A 289 -19.71 -12.03 25.44
N SER A 290 -20.61 -11.26 26.04
CA SER A 290 -21.30 -11.61 27.29
C SER A 290 -22.41 -12.66 27.11
N SER A 291 -22.83 -12.98 25.88
CA SER A 291 -23.80 -14.01 25.58
C SER A 291 -23.65 -14.53 24.13
N HIS A 292 -24.06 -15.78 23.93
CA HIS A 292 -24.11 -16.40 22.59
C HIS A 292 -25.00 -15.61 21.62
N SER A 293 -26.13 -15.09 22.09
CA SER A 293 -27.03 -14.28 21.25
C SER A 293 -26.35 -13.02 20.73
N LYS A 294 -25.58 -12.31 21.57
CA LYS A 294 -24.82 -11.14 21.13
C LYS A 294 -23.76 -11.50 20.10
N LEU A 295 -23.07 -12.62 20.28
CA LEU A 295 -22.09 -13.13 19.33
C LEU A 295 -22.74 -13.39 17.95
N VAL A 296 -23.84 -14.16 17.95
CA VAL A 296 -24.57 -14.50 16.71
C VAL A 296 -25.07 -13.24 15.99
N TRP A 297 -25.68 -12.28 16.71
CA TRP A 297 -26.15 -11.06 16.13
C TRP A 297 -25.02 -10.17 15.57
N THR A 298 -23.88 -10.10 16.26
CA THR A 298 -22.71 -9.36 15.76
C THR A 298 -22.18 -9.98 14.49
N MET A 299 -22.05 -11.30 14.44
CA MET A 299 -21.62 -12.01 13.25
C MET A 299 -22.61 -11.85 12.09
N ALA A 300 -23.91 -11.92 12.35
CA ALA A 300 -24.93 -11.69 11.33
C ALA A 300 -24.85 -10.25 10.74
N LYS A 301 -24.57 -9.25 11.57
CA LYS A 301 -24.31 -7.86 11.11
C LYS A 301 -23.07 -7.78 10.22
N VAL A 302 -21.97 -8.43 10.60
CA VAL A 302 -20.75 -8.48 9.80
C VAL A 302 -21.01 -9.12 8.43
N LEU A 303 -21.72 -10.27 8.41
CA LEU A 303 -22.09 -10.95 7.15
C LEU A 303 -22.98 -10.07 6.27
N SER A 304 -23.97 -9.39 6.83
CA SER A 304 -24.81 -8.45 6.10
C SER A 304 -23.98 -7.33 5.46
N ILE A 305 -23.02 -6.73 6.20
CA ILE A 305 -22.11 -5.70 5.66
C ILE A 305 -21.20 -6.25 4.56
N CYS A 306 -20.65 -7.44 4.74
CA CYS A 306 -19.79 -8.08 3.74
C CYS A 306 -20.57 -8.37 2.44
N ARG A 307 -21.81 -8.81 2.53
CA ARG A 307 -22.68 -9.02 1.37
C ARG A 307 -23.01 -7.71 0.66
N LYS A 308 -23.33 -6.63 1.40
CA LYS A 308 -23.56 -5.29 0.82
C LYS A 308 -22.36 -4.75 0.05
N ARG A 309 -21.13 -5.00 0.52
CA ARG A 309 -19.90 -4.60 -0.19
C ARG A 309 -19.66 -5.40 -1.49
N LYS A 310 -20.10 -6.63 -1.53
CA LYS A 310 -19.94 -7.52 -2.70
C LYS A 310 -20.98 -7.25 -3.80
N PHE A 311 -22.16 -6.79 -3.41
CA PHE A 311 -23.25 -6.40 -4.32
C PHE A 311 -23.50 -4.90 -4.08
N LYS A 312 -23.23 -4.06 -5.07
CA LYS A 312 -23.46 -2.60 -5.08
C LYS A 312 -24.95 -2.24 -5.00
N TYR A 313 -25.74 -2.76 -4.05
CA TYR A 313 -27.15 -2.48 -3.92
C TYR A 313 -27.61 -2.11 -2.51
N GLY A 314 -28.40 -1.01 -2.45
CA GLY A 314 -29.53 -0.69 -1.58
C GLY A 314 -29.26 -0.58 -0.08
N ARG A 315 -29.68 0.55 0.50
CA ARG A 315 -29.93 0.76 1.91
C ARG A 315 -31.04 -0.20 2.35
N ASP A 316 -30.88 -0.77 3.57
CA ASP A 316 -31.90 -1.53 4.30
C ASP A 316 -32.29 -2.93 3.76
N GLU A 317 -31.33 -3.89 3.82
CA GLU A 317 -31.72 -5.27 4.04
C GLU A 317 -31.69 -5.56 5.56
N ASN A 318 -32.85 -5.84 6.12
CA ASN A 318 -33.00 -6.38 7.48
C ASN A 318 -32.23 -7.70 7.57
N ILE A 319 -31.59 -7.95 8.71
CA ILE A 319 -30.94 -9.23 8.99
C ILE A 319 -32.01 -10.32 8.92
N THR A 320 -31.95 -11.15 7.88
CA THR A 320 -32.89 -12.27 7.66
C THR A 320 -32.54 -13.47 8.54
N THR A 321 -33.49 -14.35 8.74
CA THR A 321 -33.28 -15.63 9.45
C THR A 321 -32.14 -16.44 8.84
N ASP A 322 -31.97 -16.40 7.52
CA ASP A 322 -30.92 -17.12 6.79
C ASP A 322 -29.51 -16.59 7.13
N ILE A 323 -29.36 -15.25 7.23
CA ILE A 323 -28.10 -14.64 7.65
C ILE A 323 -27.76 -15.02 9.10
N VAL A 324 -28.76 -15.08 9.96
CA VAL A 324 -28.58 -15.49 11.36
C VAL A 324 -28.19 -16.96 11.45
N GLN A 325 -28.79 -17.82 10.62
CA GLN A 325 -28.45 -19.25 10.56
C GLN A 325 -27.03 -19.46 10.02
N GLU A 326 -26.64 -18.75 8.97
CA GLU A 326 -25.28 -18.79 8.44
C GLU A 326 -24.25 -18.30 9.46
N ALA A 327 -24.57 -17.25 10.22
CA ALA A 327 -23.70 -16.75 11.31
C ALA A 327 -23.47 -17.84 12.36
N LYS A 328 -24.51 -18.59 12.76
CA LYS A 328 -24.40 -19.74 13.70
C LYS A 328 -23.48 -20.80 13.13
N GLU A 329 -23.63 -21.15 11.86
CA GLU A 329 -22.83 -22.21 11.21
C GLU A 329 -21.34 -21.81 11.12
N ILE A 330 -21.03 -20.55 10.84
CA ILE A 330 -19.65 -20.02 10.82
C ILE A 330 -19.05 -20.11 12.22
N ILE A 331 -19.77 -19.69 13.26
CA ILE A 331 -19.31 -19.74 14.65
C ILE A 331 -19.01 -21.20 15.05
N ILE A 332 -19.94 -22.14 14.75
CA ILE A 332 -19.76 -23.55 15.06
C ILE A 332 -18.54 -24.11 14.32
N ARG A 333 -18.36 -23.79 13.05
CA ARG A 333 -17.22 -24.23 12.24
C ARG A 333 -15.90 -23.72 12.81
N ASP A 334 -15.85 -22.47 13.23
CA ASP A 334 -14.66 -21.86 13.82
C ASP A 334 -14.27 -22.55 15.15
N VAL A 335 -15.25 -22.81 16.01
CA VAL A 335 -15.02 -23.56 17.25
C VAL A 335 -14.57 -25.00 16.95
N GLN A 336 -15.23 -25.70 16.02
CA GLN A 336 -14.88 -27.09 15.69
C GLN A 336 -13.50 -27.19 15.03
N ALA A 337 -13.03 -26.16 14.32
CA ALA A 337 -11.68 -26.11 13.74
C ALA A 337 -10.58 -26.09 14.83
N THR A 338 -10.90 -25.62 16.03
CA THR A 338 -9.95 -25.63 17.18
C THR A 338 -9.95 -26.98 17.94
N MET A 339 -10.87 -27.86 17.63
CA MET A 339 -11.04 -29.15 18.33
C MET A 339 -10.26 -30.24 17.59
N THR A 340 -8.97 -30.40 17.91
CA THR A 340 -8.05 -31.34 17.24
C THR A 340 -8.44 -32.85 17.41
N ASP A 341 -9.24 -33.18 18.42
CA ASP A 341 -9.57 -34.58 18.74
C ASP A 341 -10.84 -35.10 18.05
N LEU A 342 -11.53 -34.26 17.25
CA LEU A 342 -12.77 -34.68 16.57
C LEU A 342 -12.51 -35.68 15.43
N ASP A 343 -11.42 -35.55 14.69
CA ASP A 343 -11.07 -36.47 13.60
C ASP A 343 -10.63 -37.85 14.11
N THR A 344 -10.16 -37.91 15.35
CA THR A 344 -9.79 -39.16 16.04
C THR A 344 -10.89 -39.66 17.01
N ALA A 345 -12.11 -39.17 16.84
CA ALA A 345 -13.24 -39.40 17.75
C ALA A 345 -13.60 -40.84 18.02
N SER A 346 -13.18 -41.79 17.16
CA SER A 346 -13.34 -43.23 17.39
C SER A 346 -12.48 -43.77 18.55
N LYS A 347 -11.46 -43.06 19.00
CA LYS A 347 -10.53 -43.46 20.06
C LYS A 347 -10.37 -42.44 21.19
N GLY A 348 -10.89 -41.22 21.09
CA GLY A 348 -10.66 -40.11 21.98
C GLY A 348 -11.79 -39.84 23.00
N LYS A 349 -11.68 -38.64 23.63
CA LYS A 349 -12.59 -38.11 24.66
C LYS A 349 -14.08 -38.11 24.26
N TYR A 350 -14.36 -37.99 22.97
CA TYR A 350 -15.72 -37.90 22.42
C TYR A 350 -16.29 -39.21 21.90
N LYS A 351 -15.62 -40.34 22.12
CA LYS A 351 -16.07 -41.70 21.66
C LYS A 351 -17.51 -42.04 22.05
N GLN A 352 -17.91 -41.62 23.24
CA GLN A 352 -19.27 -41.91 23.73
C GLN A 352 -20.36 -41.10 23.01
N LEU A 353 -20.02 -39.98 22.39
CA LEU A 353 -20.96 -39.09 21.70
C LEU A 353 -21.19 -39.49 20.24
N LYS A 354 -20.41 -40.43 19.70
CA LYS A 354 -20.47 -40.92 18.31
C LYS A 354 -20.67 -39.77 17.30
N PRO A 355 -19.73 -38.76 17.25
CA PRO A 355 -19.89 -37.64 16.37
C PRO A 355 -19.90 -38.09 14.90
N THR A 356 -20.78 -37.48 14.10
CA THR A 356 -20.89 -37.66 12.64
C THR A 356 -20.86 -36.32 11.95
N LYS A 357 -20.46 -36.25 10.67
CA LYS A 357 -20.54 -35.02 9.88
C LYS A 357 -21.91 -34.97 9.20
N ASN A 358 -22.56 -33.79 9.28
CA ASN A 358 -23.75 -33.51 8.51
C ASN A 358 -23.41 -33.11 7.05
N ASP A 359 -24.42 -32.86 6.23
CA ASP A 359 -24.29 -32.49 4.81
C ASP A 359 -23.48 -31.19 4.60
N LYS A 360 -23.38 -30.36 5.63
CA LYS A 360 -22.60 -29.13 5.63
C LYS A 360 -21.17 -29.31 6.16
N GLY A 361 -20.75 -30.51 6.44
CA GLY A 361 -19.44 -30.89 6.95
C GLY A 361 -19.19 -30.49 8.41
N LEU A 362 -20.23 -30.14 9.17
CA LEU A 362 -20.14 -29.82 10.59
C LEU A 362 -20.29 -31.11 11.41
N TRP A 363 -19.51 -31.23 12.48
CA TRP A 363 -19.65 -32.30 13.43
C TRP A 363 -20.94 -32.16 14.27
N VAL A 364 -21.74 -33.18 14.29
CA VAL A 364 -23.00 -33.28 15.06
C VAL A 364 -23.00 -34.55 15.92
N LEU A 365 -23.79 -34.51 16.96
CA LEU A 365 -23.98 -35.71 17.80
C LEU A 365 -24.66 -36.83 16.98
N GLY A 366 -24.06 -37.99 17.01
CA GLY A 366 -24.61 -39.16 16.31
C GLY A 366 -25.86 -39.71 16.97
N ALA A 367 -26.40 -40.75 16.38
CA ALA A 367 -27.71 -41.40 16.46
C ALA A 367 -28.51 -41.50 17.80
N ARG A 368 -28.00 -41.02 18.94
CA ARG A 368 -28.78 -41.06 20.19
C ARG A 368 -29.88 -40.00 20.29
N LEU A 369 -29.78 -38.91 19.51
CA LEU A 369 -30.79 -37.86 19.47
C LEU A 369 -31.71 -37.91 18.25
N SER A 370 -31.38 -38.72 17.26
CA SER A 370 -32.22 -38.90 16.06
C SER A 370 -33.54 -39.66 16.35
N SER A 371 -33.61 -40.30 17.49
CA SER A 371 -34.83 -40.98 17.96
C SER A 371 -35.65 -40.17 18.97
N TYR A 372 -35.17 -39.00 19.37
CA TYR A 372 -35.92 -38.10 20.24
C TYR A 372 -36.68 -37.09 19.39
N ASN A 373 -37.95 -37.39 19.13
CA ASN A 373 -38.86 -36.42 18.50
C ASN A 373 -39.58 -35.67 19.64
N PRO A 374 -39.28 -34.38 19.91
CA PRO A 374 -39.88 -33.64 21.01
C PRO A 374 -41.30 -33.17 20.70
N MET A 375 -41.89 -33.56 19.58
CA MET A 375 -43.29 -33.30 19.24
C MET A 375 -43.95 -34.63 18.85
N GLY A 376 -44.39 -35.35 19.86
CA GLY A 376 -45.45 -36.33 19.76
C GLY A 376 -46.73 -35.66 20.21
#